data_d67d48eaa6a01fc6d34e1ebd25b8b605
#
_entry.id   d67d48eaa6a01fc6d34e1ebd25b8b605
#
_cell.length_a   1.000
_cell.length_b   1.000
_cell.length_c   1.000
_cell.angle_alpha   90.00
_cell.angle_beta   90.00
_cell.angle_gamma   90.00
#
_symmetry.space_group_name_H-M   'P 1'
#
loop_
_entity.id
_entity.type
_entity.pdbx_description
1 polymer ?
#
loop_
_entity_poly.entity_id
_entity_poly.type
_entity_poly.pdbx_seq_one_letter_code
_entity_poly.pdbx_strand_id
1 'polypeptide(L)'
;MLMGKWKILAAGLALLLGASGTAVRAESVDYPQAMVKLICDLKAYSAEKKPGFGLIGNGGAGLFLEQDGNTGENVGRLLQAFDGTMTESVNYRWEVEQGRAVRTNEADTEYFHQALAPAVTAGLPVLSLDYVDAKDMAEDSYQKNQEKGYIPWASFRRELDALPQDKPFKRNDRDMAALSQVQNYMVLLNPSKFGSREAYLEALRGTDYDLLIVDLFYGPEPLTAGEVASLKQKAHGGRRLVYAYMSVGEAETYRYYWQREWQDNPPCWLAEANTDWQGSFKVKYWRPEWQQILYGSPEAYLDKIISSGFDGAFLDVVDAYYYFLSHEAGEQG
;
A
#
# COMPACT_ATOMS: atom_id res chain seq x y z
N MET A 1 2.64 9.92 4.12
CA MET A 1 3.76 9.03 3.82
C MET A 1 4.83 9.86 3.16
N LEU A 2 5.99 9.95 3.75
CA LEU A 2 7.09 10.75 3.23
C LEU A 2 8.00 9.84 2.44
N MET A 3 8.15 10.12 1.16
CA MET A 3 9.40 9.76 0.51
C MET A 3 10.50 10.61 1.17
N GLY A 4 11.18 10.01 2.17
CA GLY A 4 12.46 10.53 2.61
C GLY A 4 13.36 10.68 1.40
N LYS A 5 14.26 11.64 1.41
CA LYS A 5 15.22 11.95 0.34
C LYS A 5 16.00 10.70 -0.05
N TRP A 6 15.46 9.88 -0.93
CA TRP A 6 16.15 8.73 -1.50
C TRP A 6 17.12 9.27 -2.55
N LYS A 7 18.38 9.41 -2.16
CA LYS A 7 19.47 9.53 -3.12
C LYS A 7 19.71 8.13 -3.67
N ILE A 8 19.40 7.92 -4.92
CA ILE A 8 19.84 6.73 -5.67
C ILE A 8 21.36 6.78 -5.71
N LEU A 9 22.00 5.99 -4.86
CA LEU A 9 23.45 5.74 -4.90
C LEU A 9 23.67 4.51 -5.78
N ALA A 10 24.13 4.75 -6.99
CA ALA A 10 24.71 3.70 -7.83
C ALA A 10 26.01 3.23 -7.16
N ALA A 11 25.98 2.11 -6.45
CA ALA A 11 27.15 1.51 -5.83
C ALA A 11 27.89 0.65 -6.86
N GLY A 12 29.05 1.12 -7.27
CA GLY A 12 30.03 0.34 -8.04
C GLY A 12 30.64 -0.77 -7.19
N LEU A 13 30.61 -1.97 -7.69
CA LEU A 13 31.14 -3.20 -7.10
C LEU A 13 32.69 -3.16 -7.10
N ALA A 14 33.31 -3.13 -5.93
CA ALA A 14 34.73 -3.41 -5.74
C ALA A 14 34.91 -4.75 -5.01
N LEU A 15 35.41 -5.77 -5.72
CA LEU A 15 35.82 -7.03 -5.13
C LEU A 15 37.13 -6.85 -4.33
N LEU A 16 37.12 -7.19 -3.04
CA LEU A 16 38.30 -7.47 -2.26
C LEU A 16 38.21 -8.88 -1.65
N LEU A 17 39.13 -9.74 -2.10
CA LEU A 17 39.37 -11.08 -1.56
C LEU A 17 40.26 -10.99 -0.32
N GLY A 18 39.91 -11.71 0.75
CA GLY A 18 40.88 -12.19 1.71
C GLY A 18 40.44 -12.23 3.17
N ALA A 19 40.26 -13.42 3.65
CA ALA A 19 40.73 -14.03 4.92
C ALA A 19 39.64 -14.90 5.59
N SER A 20 39.96 -16.18 5.70
CA SER A 20 39.17 -17.25 6.30
C SER A 20 39.07 -17.12 7.83
N GLY A 21 37.87 -16.84 8.29
CA GLY A 21 37.41 -17.08 9.64
C GLY A 21 36.02 -17.68 9.53
N THR A 22 35.81 -18.89 10.06
CA THR A 22 34.50 -19.54 10.12
C THR A 22 33.62 -18.84 11.16
N ALA A 23 33.22 -17.63 10.87
CA ALA A 23 32.02 -17.05 11.45
C ALA A 23 30.83 -17.69 10.72
N VAL A 24 29.91 -18.29 11.46
CA VAL A 24 28.58 -18.67 10.93
C VAL A 24 27.99 -17.34 10.39
N ARG A 25 28.10 -17.17 9.09
CA ARG A 25 27.49 -16.04 8.39
C ARG A 25 25.98 -16.21 8.61
N ALA A 26 25.37 -15.30 9.36
CA ALA A 26 23.92 -15.20 9.32
C ALA A 26 23.54 -15.13 7.84
N GLU A 27 22.65 -16.02 7.38
CA GLU A 27 22.16 -15.97 6.00
C GLU A 27 21.66 -14.56 5.74
N SER A 28 22.27 -13.88 4.78
CA SER A 28 21.81 -12.56 4.37
C SER A 28 20.40 -12.70 3.81
N VAL A 29 19.46 -11.94 4.34
CA VAL A 29 18.08 -11.94 3.88
C VAL A 29 18.00 -11.24 2.54
N ASP A 30 17.46 -11.92 1.53
CA ASP A 30 17.07 -11.28 0.28
C ASP A 30 15.74 -10.55 0.54
N TYR A 31 15.80 -9.25 0.84
CA TYR A 31 14.64 -8.46 1.26
C TYR A 31 13.58 -8.34 0.17
N PRO A 32 13.90 -8.04 -1.13
CA PRO A 32 12.89 -8.04 -2.18
C PRO A 32 12.18 -9.40 -2.32
N GLN A 33 12.96 -10.50 -2.35
CA GLN A 33 12.40 -11.85 -2.45
C GLN A 33 11.51 -12.19 -1.25
N ALA A 34 11.91 -11.80 -0.03
CA ALA A 34 11.14 -12.03 1.18
C ALA A 34 9.79 -11.27 1.15
N MET A 35 9.76 -10.03 0.60
CA MET A 35 8.52 -9.28 0.43
C MET A 35 7.62 -9.93 -0.63
N VAL A 36 8.17 -10.29 -1.78
CA VAL A 36 7.41 -11.02 -2.82
C VAL A 36 6.84 -12.33 -2.27
N LYS A 37 7.63 -13.06 -1.48
CA LYS A 37 7.15 -14.29 -0.82
C LYS A 37 5.96 -14.02 0.11
N LEU A 38 6.05 -13.01 0.99
CA LEU A 38 4.96 -12.63 1.88
C LEU A 38 3.68 -12.31 1.10
N ILE A 39 3.79 -11.52 0.03
CA ILE A 39 2.64 -11.15 -0.83
C ILE A 39 2.02 -12.41 -1.46
N CYS A 40 2.85 -13.33 -1.98
CA CYS A 40 2.37 -14.59 -2.55
C CYS A 40 1.68 -15.48 -1.49
N ASP A 41 2.21 -15.54 -0.28
CA ASP A 41 1.62 -16.31 0.83
C ASP A 41 0.26 -15.72 1.23
N LEU A 42 0.15 -14.38 1.34
CA LEU A 42 -1.11 -13.68 1.60
C LEU A 42 -2.15 -13.94 0.49
N LYS A 43 -1.71 -13.94 -0.79
CA LYS A 43 -2.59 -14.25 -1.93
C LYS A 43 -3.10 -15.68 -1.89
N ALA A 44 -2.21 -16.63 -1.67
CA ALA A 44 -2.58 -18.05 -1.58
C ALA A 44 -3.55 -18.30 -0.43
N TYR A 45 -3.24 -17.75 0.76
CA TYR A 45 -4.08 -17.88 1.94
C TYR A 45 -5.47 -17.24 1.74
N SER A 46 -5.51 -16.00 1.26
CA SER A 46 -6.78 -15.31 1.04
C SER A 46 -7.66 -15.98 -0.02
N ALA A 47 -7.07 -16.51 -1.08
CA ALA A 47 -7.79 -17.23 -2.14
C ALA A 47 -8.42 -18.55 -1.64
N GLU A 48 -7.75 -19.25 -0.70
CA GLU A 48 -8.30 -20.43 -0.04
C GLU A 48 -9.50 -20.07 0.85
N LYS A 49 -9.43 -18.99 1.62
CA LYS A 49 -10.50 -18.55 2.52
C LYS A 49 -11.67 -17.91 1.79
N LYS A 50 -11.40 -17.14 0.75
CA LYS A 50 -12.41 -16.41 -0.03
C LYS A 50 -11.99 -16.34 -1.50
N PRO A 51 -12.45 -17.28 -2.35
CA PRO A 51 -12.19 -17.21 -3.78
C PRO A 51 -12.59 -15.85 -4.38
N GLY A 52 -11.69 -15.27 -5.19
CA GLY A 52 -11.89 -13.94 -5.77
C GLY A 52 -11.50 -12.76 -4.85
N PHE A 53 -10.91 -13.03 -3.68
CA PHE A 53 -10.38 -11.97 -2.83
C PHE A 53 -9.16 -11.31 -3.49
N GLY A 54 -9.22 -9.98 -3.66
CA GLY A 54 -8.19 -9.22 -4.36
C GLY A 54 -7.12 -8.65 -3.44
N LEU A 55 -5.90 -8.47 -3.98
CA LEU A 55 -4.81 -7.77 -3.31
C LEU A 55 -4.31 -6.60 -4.16
N ILE A 56 -4.19 -5.43 -3.56
CA ILE A 56 -3.52 -4.25 -4.12
C ILE A 56 -2.29 -3.96 -3.26
N GLY A 57 -1.11 -3.84 -3.89
CA GLY A 57 0.11 -3.41 -3.18
C GLY A 57 0.36 -1.92 -3.34
N ASN A 58 0.73 -1.22 -2.26
CA ASN A 58 1.12 0.19 -2.26
C ASN A 58 2.60 0.38 -1.95
N GLY A 59 3.27 1.23 -2.72
CA GLY A 59 4.68 1.62 -2.54
C GLY A 59 5.71 0.69 -3.21
N GLY A 60 5.31 -0.50 -3.64
CA GLY A 60 6.21 -1.53 -4.15
C GLY A 60 6.59 -1.43 -5.64
N ALA A 61 6.58 -0.24 -6.26
CA ALA A 61 6.87 -0.09 -7.70
C ALA A 61 8.21 -0.73 -8.10
N GLY A 62 9.26 -0.58 -7.31
CA GLY A 62 10.58 -1.16 -7.59
C GLY A 62 10.62 -2.69 -7.61
N LEU A 63 9.64 -3.39 -7.02
CA LEU A 63 9.53 -4.85 -7.10
C LEU A 63 9.13 -5.35 -8.49
N PHE A 64 8.67 -4.49 -9.39
CA PHE A 64 8.43 -4.84 -10.80
C PHE A 64 9.67 -4.67 -11.67
N LEU A 65 10.82 -4.24 -11.11
CA LEU A 65 12.09 -4.14 -11.80
C LEU A 65 13.04 -5.27 -11.36
N GLU A 66 13.87 -5.73 -12.30
CA GLU A 66 14.99 -6.64 -12.02
C GLU A 66 16.18 -5.82 -11.53
N GLN A 67 16.12 -5.37 -10.28
CA GLN A 67 17.15 -4.55 -9.62
C GLN A 67 17.28 -4.90 -8.13
N ASP A 68 18.36 -4.48 -7.50
CA ASP A 68 18.58 -4.62 -6.04
C ASP A 68 18.40 -6.07 -5.54
N GLY A 69 18.82 -7.05 -6.33
CA GLY A 69 18.67 -8.48 -6.02
C GLY A 69 17.32 -9.07 -6.44
N ASN A 70 16.35 -8.26 -6.86
CA ASN A 70 15.06 -8.76 -7.36
C ASN A 70 15.21 -9.39 -8.74
N THR A 71 14.61 -10.55 -8.96
CA THR A 71 14.73 -11.34 -10.19
C THR A 71 13.47 -11.29 -11.04
N GLY A 72 13.58 -11.61 -12.34
CA GLY A 72 12.43 -11.74 -13.24
C GLY A 72 11.43 -12.80 -12.77
N GLU A 73 11.87 -13.84 -12.07
CA GLU A 73 10.98 -14.81 -11.44
C GLU A 73 10.12 -14.14 -10.36
N ASN A 74 10.72 -13.30 -9.50
CA ASN A 74 9.99 -12.55 -8.48
C ASN A 74 8.99 -11.58 -9.11
N VAL A 75 9.37 -10.87 -10.16
CA VAL A 75 8.46 -10.00 -10.92
C VAL A 75 7.26 -10.80 -11.44
N GLY A 76 7.51 -11.96 -12.06
CA GLY A 76 6.45 -12.85 -12.55
C GLY A 76 5.51 -13.34 -11.45
N ARG A 77 6.04 -13.70 -10.28
CA ARG A 77 5.26 -14.11 -9.10
C ARG A 77 4.40 -12.96 -8.57
N LEU A 78 4.96 -11.76 -8.51
CA LEU A 78 4.27 -10.56 -8.04
C LEU A 78 3.09 -10.20 -8.96
N LEU A 79 3.30 -10.25 -10.28
CA LEU A 79 2.25 -10.01 -11.28
C LEU A 79 1.08 -11.02 -11.20
N GLN A 80 1.34 -12.23 -10.68
CA GLN A 80 0.29 -13.23 -10.45
C GLN A 80 -0.40 -13.07 -9.08
N ALA A 81 0.30 -12.53 -8.09
CA ALA A 81 -0.21 -12.39 -6.74
C ALA A 81 -1.08 -11.15 -6.57
N PHE A 82 -0.74 -10.04 -7.22
CA PHE A 82 -1.52 -8.82 -7.17
C PHE A 82 -2.66 -8.81 -8.19
N ASP A 83 -3.80 -8.24 -7.80
CA ASP A 83 -4.91 -7.88 -8.67
C ASP A 83 -4.80 -6.42 -9.14
N GLY A 84 -3.93 -5.64 -8.51
CA GLY A 84 -3.55 -4.27 -8.86
C GLY A 84 -2.39 -3.79 -8.01
N THR A 85 -1.80 -2.67 -8.41
CA THR A 85 -0.77 -1.97 -7.65
C THR A 85 -1.11 -0.50 -7.54
N MET A 86 -0.70 0.15 -6.46
CA MET A 86 -0.82 1.59 -6.29
C MET A 86 0.55 2.22 -6.05
N THR A 87 0.73 3.41 -6.59
CA THR A 87 1.90 4.26 -6.35
C THR A 87 1.46 5.67 -6.05
N GLU A 88 2.07 6.27 -5.03
CA GLU A 88 1.79 7.63 -4.62
C GLU A 88 2.80 8.61 -5.22
N SER A 89 2.34 9.85 -5.45
CA SER A 89 3.22 10.98 -5.80
C SER A 89 3.92 10.84 -7.16
N VAL A 90 3.27 10.25 -8.14
CA VAL A 90 3.83 10.08 -9.49
C VAL A 90 4.10 11.43 -10.14
N ASN A 91 3.12 12.35 -10.12
CA ASN A 91 3.23 13.69 -10.73
C ASN A 91 3.24 14.81 -9.71
N TYR A 92 2.56 14.64 -8.56
CA TYR A 92 2.45 15.62 -7.50
C TYR A 92 2.58 14.95 -6.14
N ARG A 93 3.42 15.54 -5.26
CA ARG A 93 3.64 15.08 -3.90
C ARG A 93 3.36 16.17 -2.89
N TRP A 94 3.06 15.77 -1.67
CA TRP A 94 2.95 16.71 -0.56
C TRP A 94 4.34 17.00 0.02
N GLU A 95 4.74 18.26 0.03
CA GLU A 95 5.98 18.70 0.68
C GLU A 95 5.67 19.15 2.10
N VAL A 96 6.06 18.33 3.08
CA VAL A 96 5.69 18.53 4.50
C VAL A 96 6.28 19.80 5.06
N GLU A 97 7.55 20.10 4.77
CA GLU A 97 8.24 21.30 5.26
C GLU A 97 7.59 22.59 4.76
N GLN A 98 6.97 22.55 3.58
CA GLN A 98 6.29 23.68 2.96
C GLN A 98 4.78 23.69 3.21
N GLY A 99 4.20 22.59 3.70
CA GLY A 99 2.77 22.44 3.94
C GLY A 99 1.91 22.54 2.68
N ARG A 100 2.44 22.18 1.50
CA ARG A 100 1.76 22.31 0.21
C ARG A 100 2.10 21.18 -0.75
N ALA A 101 1.29 21.06 -1.80
CA ALA A 101 1.59 20.19 -2.92
C ALA A 101 2.69 20.82 -3.82
N VAL A 102 3.56 19.98 -4.33
CA VAL A 102 4.59 20.35 -5.31
C VAL A 102 4.66 19.31 -6.41
N ARG A 103 5.14 19.72 -7.58
CA ARG A 103 5.40 18.76 -8.68
C ARG A 103 6.50 17.79 -8.26
N THR A 104 6.29 16.52 -8.51
CA THR A 104 7.33 15.49 -8.38
C THR A 104 8.44 15.81 -9.40
N ASN A 105 9.69 15.64 -9.01
CA ASN A 105 10.80 15.89 -9.93
C ASN A 105 10.79 14.88 -11.09
N GLU A 106 11.35 15.28 -12.22
CA GLU A 106 11.27 14.51 -13.45
C GLU A 106 11.93 13.11 -13.34
N ALA A 107 13.03 13.02 -12.59
CA ALA A 107 13.74 11.76 -12.42
C ALA A 107 12.90 10.72 -11.62
N ASP A 108 12.21 11.16 -10.57
CA ASP A 108 11.33 10.30 -9.77
C ASP A 108 10.09 9.91 -10.60
N THR A 109 9.49 10.86 -11.36
CA THR A 109 8.36 10.57 -12.25
C THR A 109 8.75 9.52 -13.29
N GLU A 110 9.90 9.67 -13.92
CA GLU A 110 10.39 8.72 -14.92
C GLU A 110 10.70 7.35 -14.31
N TYR A 111 11.29 7.34 -13.11
CA TYR A 111 11.50 6.09 -12.36
C TYR A 111 10.18 5.33 -12.13
N PHE A 112 9.12 6.02 -11.68
CA PHE A 112 7.81 5.38 -11.51
C PHE A 112 7.25 4.83 -12.81
N HIS A 113 7.39 5.56 -13.92
CA HIS A 113 6.93 5.07 -15.21
C HIS A 113 7.69 3.83 -15.66
N GLN A 114 9.01 3.80 -15.49
CA GLN A 114 9.83 2.62 -15.81
C GLN A 114 9.48 1.44 -14.90
N ALA A 115 9.36 1.68 -13.60
CA ALA A 115 9.07 0.64 -12.62
C ALA A 115 7.67 0.01 -12.81
N LEU A 116 6.68 0.81 -13.20
CA LEU A 116 5.31 0.33 -13.40
C LEU A 116 5.04 -0.23 -14.81
N ALA A 117 5.95 -0.04 -15.76
CA ALA A 117 5.77 -0.51 -17.14
C ALA A 117 5.53 -2.04 -17.25
N PRO A 118 6.19 -2.92 -16.48
CA PRO A 118 5.89 -4.34 -16.49
C PRO A 118 4.45 -4.66 -16.03
N ALA A 119 3.95 -3.97 -15.01
CA ALA A 119 2.58 -4.12 -14.53
C ALA A 119 1.56 -3.69 -15.58
N VAL A 120 1.76 -2.52 -16.21
CA VAL A 120 0.91 -2.04 -17.31
C VAL A 120 0.93 -3.00 -18.49
N THR A 121 2.11 -3.48 -18.89
CA THR A 121 2.28 -4.42 -20.01
C THR A 121 1.57 -5.76 -19.75
N ALA A 122 1.58 -6.21 -18.51
CA ALA A 122 0.85 -7.41 -18.08
C ALA A 122 -0.68 -7.21 -17.95
N GLY A 123 -1.18 -5.97 -18.11
CA GLY A 123 -2.59 -5.65 -17.94
C GLY A 123 -3.03 -5.58 -16.47
N LEU A 124 -2.08 -5.51 -15.52
CA LEU A 124 -2.37 -5.30 -14.11
C LEU A 124 -2.86 -3.86 -13.89
N PRO A 125 -4.01 -3.63 -13.26
CA PRO A 125 -4.47 -2.29 -12.90
C PRO A 125 -3.44 -1.53 -12.07
N VAL A 126 -3.03 -0.35 -12.54
CA VAL A 126 -2.12 0.55 -11.84
C VAL A 126 -2.92 1.75 -11.33
N LEU A 127 -3.03 1.91 -10.03
CA LEU A 127 -3.65 3.04 -9.36
C LEU A 127 -2.57 4.09 -9.07
N SER A 128 -2.86 5.36 -9.31
CA SER A 128 -1.95 6.46 -8.99
C SER A 128 -2.63 7.46 -8.07
N LEU A 129 -2.01 7.76 -6.94
CA LEU A 129 -2.44 8.76 -5.97
C LEU A 129 -1.48 9.94 -5.99
N ASP A 130 -1.93 11.09 -6.48
CA ASP A 130 -1.20 12.34 -6.37
C ASP A 130 -1.82 13.24 -5.28
N TYR A 131 -0.98 13.98 -4.56
CA TYR A 131 -1.42 14.98 -3.59
C TYR A 131 -1.38 16.37 -4.21
N VAL A 132 -2.50 17.07 -4.20
CA VAL A 132 -2.68 18.36 -4.85
C VAL A 132 -3.32 19.37 -3.90
N ASP A 133 -3.12 20.67 -4.16
CA ASP A 133 -3.75 21.76 -3.41
C ASP A 133 -4.48 22.77 -4.32
N ALA A 134 -4.45 22.54 -5.65
CA ALA A 134 -5.12 23.36 -6.64
C ALA A 134 -5.81 22.49 -7.71
N LYS A 135 -6.89 23.02 -8.31
CA LYS A 135 -7.69 22.27 -9.30
C LYS A 135 -6.93 22.00 -10.59
N ASP A 136 -6.13 22.92 -11.05
CA ASP A 136 -5.27 22.75 -12.23
C ASP A 136 -4.22 21.65 -12.03
N MET A 137 -3.69 21.49 -10.81
CA MET A 137 -2.82 20.36 -10.47
C MET A 137 -3.60 19.04 -10.53
N ALA A 138 -4.83 19.01 -10.05
CA ALA A 138 -5.65 17.79 -10.12
C ALA A 138 -5.96 17.41 -11.57
N GLU A 139 -6.34 18.38 -12.42
CA GLU A 139 -6.60 18.17 -13.84
C GLU A 139 -5.36 17.65 -14.58
N ASP A 140 -4.18 18.27 -14.36
CA ASP A 140 -2.91 17.83 -14.93
C ASP A 140 -2.53 16.40 -14.45
N SER A 141 -2.72 16.10 -13.15
CA SER A 141 -2.51 14.76 -12.60
C SER A 141 -3.40 13.72 -13.27
N TYR A 142 -4.71 13.99 -13.37
CA TYR A 142 -5.65 13.09 -14.03
C TYR A 142 -5.26 12.82 -15.48
N GLN A 143 -4.92 13.87 -16.25
CA GLN A 143 -4.54 13.73 -17.64
C GLN A 143 -3.26 12.88 -17.80
N LYS A 144 -2.18 13.23 -17.09
CA LYS A 144 -0.88 12.56 -17.21
C LYS A 144 -0.92 11.09 -16.83
N ASN A 145 -1.58 10.79 -15.72
CA ASN A 145 -1.73 9.40 -15.27
C ASN A 145 -2.57 8.58 -16.26
N GLN A 146 -3.61 9.19 -16.85
CA GLN A 146 -4.44 8.54 -17.85
C GLN A 146 -3.68 8.23 -19.13
N GLU A 147 -2.79 9.13 -19.59
CA GLU A 147 -1.92 8.92 -20.76
C GLU A 147 -0.99 7.73 -20.57
N LYS A 148 -0.65 7.39 -19.32
CA LYS A 148 0.14 6.21 -18.96
C LYS A 148 -0.70 4.94 -18.72
N GLY A 149 -2.01 5.02 -18.87
CA GLY A 149 -2.92 3.88 -18.63
C GLY A 149 -3.20 3.62 -17.15
N TYR A 150 -2.90 4.58 -16.27
CA TYR A 150 -3.17 4.45 -14.84
C TYR A 150 -4.60 4.86 -14.51
N ILE A 151 -5.10 4.38 -13.37
CA ILE A 151 -6.36 4.77 -12.76
C ILE A 151 -6.03 5.88 -11.75
N PRO A 152 -6.30 7.16 -12.07
CA PRO A 152 -5.85 8.26 -11.25
C PRO A 152 -6.80 8.63 -10.13
N TRP A 153 -6.23 9.10 -9.02
CA TRP A 153 -6.93 9.89 -8.02
C TRP A 153 -6.03 11.00 -7.49
N ALA A 154 -6.52 12.24 -7.50
CA ALA A 154 -5.85 13.40 -6.96
C ALA A 154 -6.50 13.78 -5.63
N SER A 155 -5.76 13.69 -4.53
CA SER A 155 -6.24 14.02 -3.19
C SER A 155 -5.81 15.42 -2.77
N PHE A 156 -6.79 16.24 -2.34
CA PHE A 156 -6.53 17.54 -1.70
C PHE A 156 -6.18 17.41 -0.20
N ARG A 157 -6.08 16.18 0.29
CA ARG A 157 -5.87 15.88 1.71
C ARG A 157 -4.80 14.81 1.86
N ARG A 158 -3.62 15.21 2.36
CA ARG A 158 -2.53 14.27 2.65
C ARG A 158 -2.96 13.20 3.67
N GLU A 159 -3.76 13.61 4.65
CA GLU A 159 -4.18 12.74 5.74
C GLU A 159 -5.26 11.73 5.33
N LEU A 160 -5.78 11.78 4.09
CA LEU A 160 -6.83 10.90 3.58
C LEU A 160 -8.01 10.78 4.55
N ASP A 161 -8.45 11.93 5.09
CA ASP A 161 -9.37 12.07 6.22
C ASP A 161 -10.71 12.74 5.86
N ALA A 162 -10.95 12.99 4.58
CA ALA A 162 -12.16 13.65 4.10
C ALA A 162 -12.57 13.17 2.72
N LEU A 163 -13.87 13.24 2.44
CA LEU A 163 -14.38 13.00 1.09
C LEU A 163 -13.99 14.16 0.15
N PRO A 164 -13.66 13.85 -1.12
CA PRO A 164 -13.55 14.87 -2.15
C PRO A 164 -14.87 15.63 -2.33
N GLN A 165 -14.77 16.93 -2.64
CA GLN A 165 -15.94 17.75 -2.92
C GLN A 165 -16.51 17.54 -4.33
N ASP A 166 -15.65 17.18 -5.27
CA ASP A 166 -16.01 16.94 -6.66
C ASP A 166 -16.49 15.48 -6.88
N LYS A 167 -17.25 15.28 -7.94
CA LYS A 167 -17.68 13.94 -8.36
C LYS A 167 -16.48 13.10 -8.78
N PRO A 168 -16.57 11.75 -8.65
CA PRO A 168 -15.51 10.88 -9.12
C PRO A 168 -15.16 11.12 -10.58
N PHE A 169 -13.87 11.13 -10.87
CA PHE A 169 -13.38 11.11 -12.26
C PHE A 169 -13.93 9.87 -12.98
N LYS A 170 -14.41 10.02 -14.23
CA LYS A 170 -15.08 8.93 -14.97
C LYS A 170 -16.20 8.21 -14.19
N ARG A 171 -16.97 8.98 -13.41
CA ARG A 171 -18.15 8.45 -12.72
C ARG A 171 -19.02 7.62 -13.64
N ASN A 172 -19.49 6.48 -13.15
CA ASN A 172 -20.38 5.57 -13.89
C ASN A 172 -21.28 4.78 -12.92
N ASP A 173 -22.27 4.10 -13.45
CA ASP A 173 -23.27 3.28 -12.73
C ASP A 173 -23.10 1.77 -12.94
N ARG A 174 -21.96 1.35 -13.52
CA ARG A 174 -21.68 -0.06 -13.82
C ARG A 174 -21.39 -0.85 -12.56
N ASP A 175 -21.69 -2.14 -12.57
CA ASP A 175 -21.26 -3.10 -11.57
C ASP A 175 -19.77 -3.41 -11.72
N MET A 176 -19.04 -3.38 -10.60
CA MET A 176 -17.64 -3.80 -10.51
C MET A 176 -17.56 -5.19 -9.90
N ALA A 177 -17.11 -6.17 -10.67
CA ALA A 177 -16.87 -7.54 -10.23
C ALA A 177 -15.38 -7.84 -10.03
N ALA A 178 -14.50 -7.09 -10.71
CA ALA A 178 -13.05 -7.24 -10.64
C ALA A 178 -12.36 -5.89 -10.73
N LEU A 179 -11.12 -5.82 -10.21
CA LEU A 179 -10.33 -4.59 -10.19
C LEU A 179 -10.03 -4.07 -11.61
N SER A 180 -9.90 -4.96 -12.59
CA SER A 180 -9.71 -4.61 -14.00
C SER A 180 -10.85 -3.80 -14.64
N GLN A 181 -12.00 -3.74 -13.99
CA GLN A 181 -13.16 -2.95 -14.46
C GLN A 181 -13.23 -1.55 -13.85
N VAL A 182 -12.45 -1.30 -12.79
CA VAL A 182 -12.43 -0.04 -12.04
C VAL A 182 -11.88 1.09 -12.91
N GLN A 183 -12.56 2.23 -12.91
CA GLN A 183 -12.14 3.44 -13.64
C GLN A 183 -11.82 4.62 -12.72
N ASN A 184 -12.25 4.53 -11.47
CA ASN A 184 -11.99 5.54 -10.45
C ASN A 184 -12.02 4.91 -9.06
N TYR A 185 -11.33 5.52 -8.13
CA TYR A 185 -11.25 5.04 -6.76
C TYR A 185 -11.06 6.19 -5.78
N MET A 186 -11.22 5.88 -4.50
CA MET A 186 -10.95 6.79 -3.40
C MET A 186 -10.31 6.03 -2.24
N VAL A 187 -9.37 6.69 -1.56
CA VAL A 187 -8.74 6.21 -0.33
C VAL A 187 -9.18 7.09 0.84
N LEU A 188 -9.75 6.49 1.89
CA LEU A 188 -10.14 7.18 3.11
C LEU A 188 -9.72 6.34 4.32
N LEU A 189 -8.52 6.59 4.83
CA LEU A 189 -7.91 5.78 5.89
C LEU A 189 -8.10 6.37 7.28
N ASN A 190 -8.37 7.67 7.38
CA ASN A 190 -8.51 8.33 8.66
C ASN A 190 -9.94 8.88 8.85
N PRO A 191 -10.82 8.12 9.54
CA PRO A 191 -12.20 8.54 9.75
C PRO A 191 -12.39 9.55 10.89
N SER A 192 -11.32 10.08 11.51
CA SER A 192 -11.35 10.90 12.73
C SER A 192 -12.19 12.18 12.63
N LYS A 193 -12.38 12.71 11.41
CA LYS A 193 -13.21 13.91 11.17
C LYS A 193 -14.71 13.66 11.10
N PHE A 194 -15.12 12.41 11.03
CA PHE A 194 -16.53 12.06 11.04
C PHE A 194 -17.02 11.97 12.49
N GLY A 195 -18.07 12.69 12.82
CA GLY A 195 -18.56 12.80 14.20
C GLY A 195 -19.10 11.50 14.80
N SER A 196 -19.41 10.51 13.96
CA SER A 196 -19.85 9.18 14.38
C SER A 196 -19.58 8.13 13.30
N ARG A 197 -19.56 6.86 13.71
CA ARG A 197 -19.48 5.72 12.80
C ARG A 197 -20.55 5.72 11.71
N GLU A 198 -21.80 6.03 12.12
CA GLU A 198 -22.90 6.10 11.13
C GLU A 198 -22.73 7.25 10.15
N ALA A 199 -22.29 8.44 10.59
CA ALA A 199 -22.02 9.57 9.71
C ALA A 199 -20.89 9.24 8.70
N TYR A 200 -19.86 8.51 9.14
CA TYR A 200 -18.80 8.01 8.26
C TYR A 200 -19.34 7.04 7.19
N LEU A 201 -20.12 6.04 7.59
CA LEU A 201 -20.71 5.08 6.68
C LEU A 201 -21.69 5.73 5.71
N GLU A 202 -22.52 6.65 6.17
CA GLU A 202 -23.46 7.41 5.34
C GLU A 202 -22.71 8.24 4.29
N ALA A 203 -21.64 8.91 4.70
CA ALA A 203 -20.81 9.69 3.79
C ALA A 203 -20.19 8.82 2.69
N LEU A 204 -19.68 7.62 3.02
CA LEU A 204 -19.14 6.67 2.04
C LEU A 204 -20.25 6.13 1.11
N ARG A 205 -21.42 5.77 1.65
CA ARG A 205 -22.58 5.31 0.86
C ARG A 205 -23.06 6.37 -0.14
N GLY A 206 -22.92 7.65 0.21
CA GLY A 206 -23.26 8.79 -0.63
C GLY A 206 -22.34 9.01 -1.84
N THR A 207 -21.34 8.16 -2.09
CA THR A 207 -20.38 8.32 -3.19
C THR A 207 -20.63 7.34 -4.34
N ASP A 208 -20.04 7.65 -5.52
CA ASP A 208 -20.15 6.82 -6.74
C ASP A 208 -18.82 6.25 -7.21
N TYR A 209 -17.83 6.13 -6.32
CA TYR A 209 -16.55 5.51 -6.68
C TYR A 209 -16.70 4.02 -6.99
N ASP A 210 -15.94 3.54 -7.98
CA ASP A 210 -15.88 2.13 -8.39
C ASP A 210 -15.17 1.26 -7.36
N LEU A 211 -14.21 1.85 -6.64
CA LEU A 211 -13.45 1.22 -5.57
C LEU A 211 -13.33 2.18 -4.39
N LEU A 212 -13.63 1.69 -3.20
CA LEU A 212 -13.26 2.32 -1.94
C LEU A 212 -12.12 1.55 -1.29
N ILE A 213 -11.08 2.25 -0.86
CA ILE A 213 -10.03 1.74 0.02
C ILE A 213 -10.20 2.46 1.36
N VAL A 214 -10.55 1.71 2.40
CA VAL A 214 -10.89 2.25 3.72
C VAL A 214 -10.18 1.48 4.83
N ASP A 215 -10.11 2.05 6.03
CA ASP A 215 -9.63 1.29 7.18
C ASP A 215 -10.65 0.21 7.57
N LEU A 216 -10.15 -0.95 8.03
CA LEU A 216 -10.99 -2.00 8.63
C LEU A 216 -11.72 -1.48 9.87
N PHE A 217 -11.12 -0.52 10.59
CA PHE A 217 -11.61 -0.07 11.89
C PHE A 217 -12.20 1.35 11.82
N TYR A 218 -13.25 1.56 12.61
CA TYR A 218 -13.68 2.88 13.05
C TYR A 218 -13.47 2.96 14.56
N GLY A 219 -12.42 3.70 14.99
CA GLY A 219 -11.95 3.60 16.37
C GLY A 219 -11.39 2.21 16.68
N PRO A 220 -11.70 1.62 17.86
CA PRO A 220 -11.16 0.30 18.22
C PRO A 220 -11.89 -0.88 17.55
N GLU A 221 -13.07 -0.65 16.99
CA GLU A 221 -13.96 -1.72 16.53
C GLU A 221 -13.91 -1.89 15.01
N PRO A 222 -13.77 -3.12 14.49
CA PRO A 222 -13.80 -3.38 13.05
C PRO A 222 -15.20 -3.09 12.48
N LEU A 223 -15.26 -2.78 11.20
CA LEU A 223 -16.49 -2.73 10.45
C LEU A 223 -17.13 -4.12 10.37
N THR A 224 -18.41 -4.21 10.64
CA THR A 224 -19.18 -5.45 10.55
C THR A 224 -19.45 -5.84 9.09
N ALA A 225 -19.74 -7.12 8.86
CA ALA A 225 -20.10 -7.61 7.53
C ALA A 225 -21.33 -6.89 6.92
N GLY A 226 -22.29 -6.50 7.77
CA GLY A 226 -23.46 -5.73 7.32
C GLY A 226 -23.10 -4.32 6.89
N GLU A 227 -22.21 -3.64 7.62
CA GLU A 227 -21.71 -2.31 7.26
C GLU A 227 -20.91 -2.35 5.96
N VAL A 228 -19.96 -3.28 5.82
CA VAL A 228 -19.19 -3.45 4.58
C VAL A 228 -20.10 -3.79 3.41
N ALA A 229 -21.10 -4.66 3.59
CA ALA A 229 -22.08 -4.96 2.54
C ALA A 229 -22.84 -3.71 2.10
N SER A 230 -23.20 -2.81 3.04
CA SER A 230 -23.89 -1.56 2.72
C SER A 230 -23.03 -0.58 1.91
N LEU A 231 -21.70 -0.66 2.01
CA LEU A 231 -20.78 0.17 1.25
C LEU A 231 -20.61 -0.30 -0.20
N LYS A 232 -21.00 -1.54 -0.53
CA LYS A 232 -20.80 -2.11 -1.87
C LYS A 232 -21.76 -1.56 -2.92
N GLN A 233 -22.76 -0.79 -2.53
CA GLN A 233 -23.68 -0.13 -3.46
C GLN A 233 -23.25 1.33 -3.66
N LYS A 234 -23.13 1.77 -4.92
CA LYS A 234 -22.90 3.19 -5.26
C LYS A 234 -24.19 3.99 -5.02
N ALA A 235 -24.07 5.28 -4.75
CA ALA A 235 -25.21 6.16 -4.46
C ALA A 235 -26.24 6.21 -5.59
N HIS A 236 -25.79 6.18 -6.86
CA HIS A 236 -26.66 6.34 -8.03
C HIS A 236 -26.72 5.07 -8.90
N GLY A 237 -26.48 3.91 -8.30
CA GLY A 237 -26.60 2.61 -8.98
C GLY A 237 -25.25 1.95 -9.28
N GLY A 238 -25.30 0.64 -9.44
CA GLY A 238 -24.15 -0.21 -9.66
C GLY A 238 -23.41 -0.62 -8.37
N ARG A 239 -22.79 -1.79 -8.41
CA ARG A 239 -21.97 -2.32 -7.33
C ARG A 239 -20.54 -1.78 -7.45
N ARG A 240 -19.91 -1.50 -6.31
CA ARG A 240 -18.48 -1.16 -6.21
C ARG A 240 -17.71 -2.24 -5.47
N LEU A 241 -16.39 -2.19 -5.57
CA LEU A 241 -15.47 -2.93 -4.73
C LEU A 241 -15.13 -2.14 -3.47
N VAL A 242 -14.93 -2.84 -2.35
CA VAL A 242 -14.51 -2.25 -1.07
C VAL A 242 -13.32 -3.05 -0.54
N TYR A 243 -12.16 -2.39 -0.45
CA TYR A 243 -10.91 -2.99 0.03
C TYR A 243 -10.53 -2.40 1.38
N ALA A 244 -9.96 -3.24 2.25
CA ALA A 244 -9.49 -2.81 3.56
C ALA A 244 -7.98 -2.56 3.56
N TYR A 245 -7.56 -1.48 4.19
CA TYR A 245 -6.16 -1.19 4.49
C TYR A 245 -5.56 -2.23 5.43
N MET A 246 -4.31 -2.62 5.16
CA MET A 246 -3.49 -3.44 6.02
C MET A 246 -2.02 -3.12 5.78
N SER A 247 -1.30 -2.59 6.79
CA SER A 247 0.16 -2.45 6.69
C SER A 247 0.84 -3.81 6.82
N VAL A 248 1.74 -4.12 5.87
CA VAL A 248 2.55 -5.35 5.90
C VAL A 248 4.00 -5.09 6.29
N GLY A 249 4.48 -3.86 6.14
CA GLY A 249 5.85 -3.44 6.40
C GLY A 249 6.05 -2.64 7.70
N GLU A 250 4.95 -2.28 8.39
CA GLU A 250 5.00 -1.54 9.65
C GLU A 250 3.96 -2.02 10.65
N ALA A 251 4.33 -1.99 11.93
CA ALA A 251 3.41 -2.17 13.04
C ALA A 251 2.98 -0.81 13.59
N GLU A 252 1.69 -0.68 13.89
CA GLU A 252 1.06 0.58 14.29
C GLU A 252 0.56 0.48 15.74
N THR A 253 0.97 1.42 16.60
CA THR A 253 0.71 1.41 18.05
C THR A 253 -0.77 1.51 18.43
N TYR A 254 -1.60 1.99 17.52
CA TYR A 254 -3.04 2.15 17.70
C TYR A 254 -3.85 0.93 17.23
N ARG A 255 -3.21 -0.10 16.72
CA ARG A 255 -3.88 -1.33 16.27
C ARG A 255 -4.14 -2.29 17.42
N TYR A 256 -5.18 -3.07 17.28
CA TYR A 256 -5.65 -4.06 18.27
C TYR A 256 -4.59 -5.07 18.70
N TYR A 257 -3.61 -5.39 17.84
CA TYR A 257 -2.55 -6.36 18.11
C TYR A 257 -1.37 -5.78 18.91
N TRP A 258 -1.31 -4.44 19.04
CA TRP A 258 -0.19 -3.79 19.72
C TRP A 258 -0.20 -4.06 21.20
N GLN A 259 0.96 -4.43 21.77
CA GLN A 259 1.17 -4.66 23.20
C GLN A 259 2.04 -3.54 23.76
N ARG A 260 1.62 -2.95 24.87
CA ARG A 260 2.30 -1.78 25.47
C ARG A 260 3.74 -2.09 25.87
N GLU A 261 4.01 -3.32 26.31
CA GLU A 261 5.35 -3.77 26.66
C GLU A 261 6.34 -3.75 25.50
N TRP A 262 5.90 -3.72 24.26
CA TRP A 262 6.79 -3.65 23.09
C TRP A 262 7.55 -2.32 22.98
N GLN A 263 7.10 -1.26 23.68
CA GLN A 263 7.82 0.02 23.77
C GLN A 263 9.10 -0.13 24.60
N ASP A 264 9.07 -0.93 25.68
CA ASP A 264 10.21 -1.11 26.60
C ASP A 264 11.00 -2.39 26.32
N ASN A 265 10.31 -3.41 25.78
CA ASN A 265 10.88 -4.71 25.45
C ASN A 265 10.38 -5.19 24.08
N PRO A 266 10.94 -4.62 22.98
CA PRO A 266 10.47 -4.93 21.64
C PRO A 266 10.74 -6.38 21.25
N PRO A 267 9.77 -7.06 20.59
CA PRO A 267 10.00 -8.39 20.03
C PRO A 267 11.04 -8.35 18.91
N CYS A 268 11.68 -9.47 18.62
CA CYS A 268 12.80 -9.53 17.66
C CYS A 268 12.45 -9.11 16.22
N TRP A 269 11.17 -9.14 15.87
CA TRP A 269 10.67 -8.72 14.56
C TRP A 269 10.37 -7.21 14.47
N LEU A 270 10.23 -6.51 15.60
CA LEU A 270 10.02 -5.06 15.64
C LEU A 270 11.36 -4.34 15.44
N ALA A 271 11.39 -3.36 14.57
CA ALA A 271 12.55 -2.55 14.27
C ALA A 271 12.31 -1.09 14.71
N GLU A 272 12.99 -0.14 14.08
CA GLU A 272 12.97 1.25 14.48
C GLU A 272 11.62 1.94 14.21
N ALA A 273 11.34 2.99 14.99
CA ALA A 273 10.20 3.85 14.76
C ALA A 273 10.32 4.57 13.41
N ASN A 274 9.20 4.71 12.70
CA ASN A 274 9.13 5.57 11.54
C ASN A 274 9.11 7.03 11.99
N THR A 275 10.16 7.79 11.64
CA THR A 275 10.30 9.21 12.03
C THR A 275 9.28 10.12 11.35
N ASP A 276 8.75 9.70 10.21
CA ASP A 276 7.83 10.47 9.37
C ASP A 276 6.37 10.18 9.68
N TRP A 277 6.12 9.06 10.40
CA TRP A 277 4.78 8.62 10.77
C TRP A 277 4.72 8.18 12.23
N GLN A 278 4.33 9.10 13.09
CA GLN A 278 4.29 8.86 14.53
C GLN A 278 3.37 7.67 14.88
N GLY A 279 3.89 6.75 15.66
CA GLY A 279 3.17 5.56 16.11
C GLY A 279 3.36 4.35 15.21
N SER A 280 4.10 4.48 14.10
CA SER A 280 4.46 3.37 13.22
C SER A 280 5.90 2.92 13.45
N PHE A 281 6.14 1.62 13.36
CA PHE A 281 7.43 0.99 13.55
C PHE A 281 7.72 0.04 12.39
N LYS A 282 8.93 0.08 11.84
CA LYS A 282 9.39 -0.88 10.84
C LYS A 282 9.34 -2.29 11.40
N VAL A 283 9.02 -3.28 10.56
CA VAL A 283 8.98 -4.69 10.97
C VAL A 283 9.82 -5.55 10.05
N LYS A 284 10.47 -6.56 10.62
CA LYS A 284 11.13 -7.62 9.86
C LYS A 284 10.06 -8.56 9.30
N TYR A 285 9.43 -8.13 8.20
CA TYR A 285 8.24 -8.77 7.62
C TYR A 285 8.46 -10.23 7.18
N TRP A 286 9.71 -10.69 7.09
CA TRP A 286 10.06 -12.09 6.84
C TRP A 286 9.99 -12.98 8.09
N ARG A 287 9.78 -12.39 9.28
CA ARG A 287 9.70 -13.13 10.54
C ARG A 287 8.32 -13.77 10.70
N PRO A 288 8.28 -15.08 11.03
CA PRO A 288 7.00 -15.79 11.23
C PRO A 288 6.11 -15.16 12.29
N GLU A 289 6.70 -14.61 13.33
CA GLU A 289 5.96 -13.99 14.43
C GLU A 289 5.16 -12.76 13.99
N TRP A 290 5.71 -11.95 13.06
CA TRP A 290 4.97 -10.86 12.45
C TRP A 290 3.92 -11.39 11.47
N GLN A 291 4.27 -12.37 10.65
CA GLN A 291 3.34 -12.97 9.69
C GLN A 291 2.10 -13.58 10.36
N GLN A 292 2.24 -14.14 11.58
CA GLN A 292 1.11 -14.65 12.36
C GLN A 292 0.13 -13.54 12.82
N ILE A 293 0.59 -12.30 12.95
CA ILE A 293 -0.28 -11.14 13.18
C ILE A 293 -1.06 -10.80 11.90
N LEU A 294 -0.45 -10.99 10.73
CA LEU A 294 -1.07 -10.66 9.46
C LEU A 294 -2.10 -11.70 9.00
N TYR A 295 -1.82 -13.02 9.13
CA TYR A 295 -2.70 -14.07 8.64
C TYR A 295 -2.52 -15.40 9.37
N GLY A 296 -3.48 -16.30 9.23
CA GLY A 296 -3.36 -17.70 9.72
C GLY A 296 -4.19 -18.03 10.95
N SER A 297 -4.93 -17.08 11.52
CA SER A 297 -5.84 -17.32 12.64
C SER A 297 -7.02 -16.34 12.61
N PRO A 298 -8.15 -16.63 13.26
CA PRO A 298 -9.29 -15.71 13.31
C PRO A 298 -8.96 -14.32 13.89
N GLU A 299 -7.90 -14.24 14.70
CA GLU A 299 -7.44 -12.99 15.30
C GLU A 299 -6.49 -12.20 14.39
N ALA A 300 -5.98 -12.83 13.33
CA ALA A 300 -5.06 -12.17 12.40
C ALA A 300 -5.76 -11.10 11.55
N TYR A 301 -4.99 -10.12 11.05
CA TYR A 301 -5.55 -8.94 10.40
C TYR A 301 -6.32 -9.30 9.12
N LEU A 302 -5.71 -10.10 8.23
CA LEU A 302 -6.34 -10.53 6.97
C LEU A 302 -7.62 -11.34 7.22
N ASP A 303 -7.62 -12.21 8.25
CA ASP A 303 -8.80 -12.99 8.63
C ASP A 303 -9.96 -12.09 9.09
N LYS A 304 -9.65 -11.03 9.85
CA LYS A 304 -10.64 -10.02 10.23
C LYS A 304 -11.18 -9.27 9.01
N ILE A 305 -10.34 -8.90 8.05
CA ILE A 305 -10.77 -8.28 6.79
C ILE A 305 -11.70 -9.20 6.00
N ILE A 306 -11.33 -10.47 5.86
CA ILE A 306 -12.13 -11.47 5.13
C ILE A 306 -13.48 -11.69 5.84
N SER A 307 -13.49 -11.84 7.17
CA SER A 307 -14.70 -12.07 7.95
C SER A 307 -15.64 -10.86 7.97
N SER A 308 -15.11 -9.65 7.90
CA SER A 308 -15.89 -8.41 7.71
C SER A 308 -16.47 -8.27 6.29
N GLY A 309 -16.14 -9.17 5.38
CA GLY A 309 -16.78 -9.24 4.06
C GLY A 309 -16.18 -8.34 2.99
N PHE A 310 -15.04 -7.69 3.18
CA PHE A 310 -14.35 -6.90 2.17
C PHE A 310 -14.08 -7.71 0.89
N ASP A 311 -13.99 -7.04 -0.25
CA ASP A 311 -13.69 -7.69 -1.54
C ASP A 311 -12.19 -7.94 -1.72
N GLY A 312 -11.34 -7.26 -0.95
CA GLY A 312 -9.90 -7.40 -0.98
C GLY A 312 -9.19 -6.64 0.13
N ALA A 313 -7.87 -6.74 0.14
CA ALA A 313 -6.98 -5.99 1.00
C ALA A 313 -6.05 -5.07 0.20
N PHE A 314 -5.82 -3.88 0.75
CA PHE A 314 -4.85 -2.91 0.30
C PHE A 314 -3.63 -3.02 1.20
N LEU A 315 -2.56 -3.62 0.66
CA LEU A 315 -1.32 -3.90 1.38
C LEU A 315 -0.41 -2.68 1.32
N ASP A 316 -0.28 -1.99 2.43
CA ASP A 316 0.57 -0.80 2.53
C ASP A 316 1.98 -1.15 3.00
N VAL A 317 2.93 -0.25 2.68
CA VAL A 317 4.35 -0.37 3.04
C VAL A 317 4.99 -1.63 2.43
N VAL A 318 4.62 -1.97 1.20
CA VAL A 318 5.26 -3.04 0.42
C VAL A 318 6.71 -2.68 0.09
N ASP A 319 7.06 -1.40 0.12
CA ASP A 319 8.40 -0.87 -0.07
C ASP A 319 9.32 -0.97 1.16
N ALA A 320 8.88 -1.60 2.26
CA ALA A 320 9.69 -1.78 3.48
C ALA A 320 11.05 -2.43 3.22
N TYR A 321 11.20 -3.19 2.13
CA TYR A 321 12.45 -3.82 1.75
C TYR A 321 13.57 -2.80 1.49
N TYR A 322 13.26 -1.59 1.01
CA TYR A 322 14.25 -0.52 0.81
C TYR A 322 14.89 -0.06 2.12
N TYR A 323 14.10 0.00 3.20
CA TYR A 323 14.64 0.35 4.51
C TYR A 323 15.77 -0.61 4.91
N PHE A 324 15.55 -1.92 4.78
CA PHE A 324 16.54 -2.93 5.18
C PHE A 324 17.73 -2.98 4.22
N LEU A 325 17.53 -2.83 2.90
CA LEU A 325 18.63 -2.71 1.93
C LEU A 325 19.55 -1.54 2.26
N SER A 326 18.99 -0.37 2.60
CA SER A 326 19.78 0.83 2.89
C SER A 326 20.57 0.72 4.21
N HIS A 327 20.05 -0.01 5.21
CA HIS A 327 20.72 -0.20 6.50
C HIS A 327 21.88 -1.20 6.40
N GLU A 328 21.72 -2.29 5.65
CA GLU A 328 22.85 -3.21 5.39
C GLU A 328 24.00 -2.54 4.63
N ALA A 329 23.66 -1.67 3.65
CA ALA A 329 24.67 -0.91 2.93
C ALA A 329 25.44 0.08 3.83
N GLY A 330 24.77 0.65 4.84
CA GLY A 330 25.38 1.58 5.81
C GLY A 330 26.26 0.90 6.86
N GLU A 331 26.01 -0.37 7.20
CA GLU A 331 26.83 -1.14 8.15
C GLU A 331 28.11 -1.72 7.51
N GLN A 332 28.23 -1.71 6.19
CA GLN A 332 29.38 -2.23 5.42
C GLN A 332 30.36 -1.13 4.98
N GLY A 333 30.11 0.14 5.27
CA GLY A 333 30.94 1.33 4.95
C GLY A 333 31.59 1.94 6.19
#